data_8e5f7dd2851d2cf1fc73a9cd3a425a21
#
_entry.id   8e5f7dd2851d2cf1fc73a9cd3a425a21
#
_cell.length_a   1.000
_cell.length_b   1.000
_cell.length_c   1.000
_cell.angle_alpha   90.00
_cell.angle_beta   90.00
_cell.angle_gamma   90.00
#
_symmetry.space_group_name_H-M   'P 1'
#
loop_
_entity.id
_entity.type
_entity.pdbx_description
1 polymer ?
#
loop_
_entity_poly.entity_id
_entity_poly.type
_entity_poly.pdbx_seq_one_letter_code
_entity_poly.pdbx_strand_id
1 'polypeptide(L)'
;MSLADRVKAAKEADQQSDNQREETRKDLRRKLHFKVVEGLGPTLYDRQMSDAELKLRVMEMLEWALDQEQSVALTRTDRLGLLQEIADDVLGYGPIDPYLADSEITEVMVNGPHSVWVESHGRLTRTDTRFVDSTHLERIIEKIVGQVGRRIDESNPMVDARLPDGSRVNAVIHPLAIGGPFLTIRKFAVDPFTIDDLIANDTLNDQVAGCLLYT
;
A
#
# COMPACT_ATOMS: atom_id res chain seq x y z
N MET A 1 6.09 -40.53 -28.93
CA MET A 1 5.64 -39.34 -28.16
C MET A 1 4.18 -39.12 -28.49
N SER A 2 3.31 -39.31 -27.53
CA SER A 2 1.85 -39.16 -27.70
C SER A 2 1.47 -37.70 -27.93
N LEU A 3 0.31 -37.46 -28.56
CA LEU A 3 -0.23 -36.13 -28.74
C LEU A 3 -0.43 -35.42 -27.36
N ALA A 4 -0.79 -36.21 -26.34
CA ALA A 4 -0.94 -35.73 -24.97
C ALA A 4 0.40 -35.25 -24.36
N ASP A 5 1.52 -35.93 -24.66
CA ASP A 5 2.85 -35.54 -24.17
C ASP A 5 3.31 -34.20 -24.81
N ARG A 6 2.97 -34.00 -26.10
CA ARG A 6 3.28 -32.75 -26.83
C ARG A 6 2.46 -31.57 -26.30
N VAL A 7 1.18 -31.77 -26.00
CA VAL A 7 0.31 -30.73 -25.41
C VAL A 7 0.75 -30.37 -24.00
N LYS A 8 1.18 -31.35 -23.20
CA LYS A 8 1.70 -31.11 -21.85
C LYS A 8 3.01 -30.32 -21.87
N ALA A 9 3.94 -30.74 -22.73
CA ALA A 9 5.21 -30.02 -22.88
C ALA A 9 5.02 -28.57 -23.40
N ALA A 10 4.05 -28.32 -24.30
CA ALA A 10 3.72 -26.98 -24.77
C ALA A 10 3.13 -26.10 -23.66
N LYS A 11 2.25 -26.66 -22.82
CA LYS A 11 1.69 -25.93 -21.65
C LYS A 11 2.74 -25.62 -20.59
N GLU A 12 3.66 -26.54 -20.33
CA GLU A 12 4.76 -26.33 -19.38
C GLU A 12 5.75 -25.26 -19.90
N ALA A 13 6.03 -25.24 -21.20
CA ALA A 13 6.86 -24.22 -21.83
C ALA A 13 6.19 -22.83 -21.83
N ASP A 14 4.88 -22.75 -22.06
CA ASP A 14 4.09 -21.51 -22.01
C ASP A 14 4.05 -20.96 -20.57
N GLN A 15 3.83 -21.82 -19.59
CA GLN A 15 3.80 -21.47 -18.17
C GLN A 15 5.18 -21.00 -17.65
N GLN A 16 6.27 -21.61 -18.15
CA GLN A 16 7.63 -21.17 -17.85
C GLN A 16 7.95 -19.80 -18.49
N SER A 17 7.48 -19.55 -19.71
CA SER A 17 7.61 -18.26 -20.41
C SER A 17 6.86 -17.13 -19.68
N ASP A 18 5.64 -17.42 -19.21
CA ASP A 18 4.82 -16.44 -18.48
C ASP A 18 5.42 -16.12 -17.11
N ASN A 19 5.91 -17.10 -16.36
CA ASN A 19 6.60 -16.87 -15.10
C ASN A 19 7.88 -16.03 -15.27
N GLN A 20 8.64 -16.29 -16.33
CA GLN A 20 9.86 -15.54 -16.62
C GLN A 20 9.59 -14.10 -17.04
N ARG A 21 8.49 -13.84 -17.76
CA ARG A 21 8.00 -12.49 -18.09
C ARG A 21 7.56 -11.74 -16.85
N GLU A 22 6.85 -12.41 -15.94
CA GLU A 22 6.38 -11.81 -14.70
C GLU A 22 7.54 -11.45 -13.76
N GLU A 23 8.55 -12.30 -13.63
CA GLU A 23 9.76 -11.99 -12.87
C GLU A 23 10.54 -10.82 -13.47
N THR A 24 10.69 -10.80 -14.79
CA THR A 24 11.36 -9.68 -15.50
C THR A 24 10.60 -8.37 -15.30
N ARG A 25 9.26 -8.41 -15.30
CA ARG A 25 8.41 -7.23 -15.02
C ARG A 25 8.56 -6.75 -13.56
N LYS A 26 8.64 -7.66 -12.60
CA LYS A 26 8.87 -7.33 -11.19
C LYS A 26 10.23 -6.68 -10.97
N ASP A 27 11.28 -7.20 -11.60
CA ASP A 27 12.62 -6.63 -11.53
C ASP A 27 12.69 -5.24 -12.18
N LEU A 28 12.05 -5.07 -13.34
CA LEU A 28 11.96 -3.77 -14.01
C LEU A 28 11.22 -2.75 -13.14
N ARG A 29 10.07 -3.13 -12.56
CA ARG A 29 9.30 -2.29 -11.63
C ARG A 29 10.18 -1.83 -10.47
N ARG A 30 10.91 -2.75 -9.83
CA ARG A 30 11.80 -2.43 -8.71
C ARG A 30 12.91 -1.46 -9.10
N LYS A 31 13.54 -1.66 -10.26
CA LYS A 31 14.58 -0.77 -10.77
C LYS A 31 14.05 0.64 -11.06
N LEU A 32 12.92 0.74 -11.73
CA LEU A 32 12.29 2.02 -12.06
C LEU A 32 11.86 2.77 -10.81
N HIS A 33 11.22 2.08 -9.87
CA HIS A 33 10.84 2.65 -8.57
C HIS A 33 12.07 3.23 -7.84
N PHE A 34 13.16 2.46 -7.76
CA PHE A 34 14.39 2.91 -7.12
C PHE A 34 14.98 4.14 -7.81
N LYS A 35 15.08 4.13 -9.16
CA LYS A 35 15.61 5.28 -9.94
C LYS A 35 14.79 6.55 -9.73
N VAL A 36 13.46 6.45 -9.63
CA VAL A 36 12.58 7.60 -9.41
C VAL A 36 12.73 8.14 -7.99
N VAL A 37 12.73 7.27 -7.01
CA VAL A 37 12.90 7.67 -5.60
C VAL A 37 14.28 8.30 -5.37
N GLU A 38 15.34 7.74 -5.96
CA GLU A 38 16.69 8.29 -5.88
C GLU A 38 16.81 9.62 -6.65
N GLY A 39 16.26 9.68 -7.86
CA GLY A 39 16.36 10.86 -8.73
C GLY A 39 15.56 12.05 -8.26
N LEU A 40 14.37 11.83 -7.69
CA LEU A 40 13.54 12.89 -7.13
C LEU A 40 13.90 13.22 -5.66
N GLY A 41 14.42 12.23 -4.92
CA GLY A 41 14.92 12.41 -3.56
C GLY A 41 14.05 13.32 -2.69
N PRO A 42 14.61 14.42 -2.13
CA PRO A 42 13.84 15.34 -1.27
C PRO A 42 12.64 16.01 -1.93
N THR A 43 12.63 16.10 -3.28
CA THR A 43 11.54 16.74 -4.04
C THR A 43 10.21 15.99 -3.87
N LEU A 44 10.24 14.68 -3.61
CA LEU A 44 9.04 13.88 -3.32
C LEU A 44 8.31 14.33 -2.03
N TYR A 45 9.00 15.06 -1.17
CA TYR A 45 8.50 15.50 0.14
C TYR A 45 8.39 17.03 0.24
N ASP A 46 8.54 17.73 -0.90
CA ASP A 46 8.45 19.19 -0.92
C ASP A 46 6.98 19.64 -0.76
N ARG A 47 6.67 20.17 0.42
CA ARG A 47 5.34 20.69 0.76
C ARG A 47 4.90 21.91 -0.06
N GLN A 48 5.81 22.54 -0.80
CA GLN A 48 5.49 23.71 -1.64
C GLN A 48 5.01 23.30 -3.03
N MET A 49 5.21 22.02 -3.40
CA MET A 49 4.80 21.50 -4.69
C MET A 49 3.36 20.97 -4.62
N SER A 50 2.55 21.31 -5.62
CA SER A 50 1.20 20.76 -5.73
C SER A 50 1.26 19.27 -6.14
N ASP A 51 0.26 18.48 -5.75
CA ASP A 51 0.15 17.06 -6.12
C ASP A 51 0.20 16.84 -7.64
N ALA A 52 -0.36 17.80 -8.41
CA ALA A 52 -0.34 17.75 -9.87
C ALA A 52 1.07 17.94 -10.45
N GLU A 53 1.85 18.87 -9.91
CA GLU A 53 3.24 19.11 -10.31
C GLU A 53 4.13 17.94 -9.91
N LEU A 54 3.92 17.39 -8.71
CA LEU A 54 4.65 16.22 -8.24
C LEU A 54 4.36 15.01 -9.13
N LYS A 55 3.08 14.77 -9.47
CA LYS A 55 2.69 13.69 -10.39
C LYS A 55 3.32 13.85 -11.75
N LEU A 56 3.36 15.05 -12.30
CA LEU A 56 4.00 15.33 -13.59
C LEU A 56 5.50 14.98 -13.54
N ARG A 57 6.22 15.43 -12.52
CA ARG A 57 7.66 15.14 -12.37
C ARG A 57 7.96 13.65 -12.18
N VAL A 58 7.12 12.96 -11.40
CA VAL A 58 7.25 11.50 -11.24
C VAL A 58 7.07 10.79 -12.58
N MET A 59 6.06 11.19 -13.37
CA MET A 59 5.82 10.61 -14.70
C MET A 59 6.96 10.89 -15.68
N GLU A 60 7.47 12.11 -15.74
CA GLU A 60 8.62 12.49 -16.58
C GLU A 60 9.87 11.67 -16.21
N MET A 61 10.15 11.52 -14.93
CA MET A 61 11.28 10.73 -14.45
C MET A 61 11.12 9.24 -14.77
N LEU A 62 9.89 8.71 -14.63
CA LEU A 62 9.56 7.32 -14.95
C LEU A 62 9.75 7.05 -16.46
N GLU A 63 9.25 7.94 -17.31
CA GLU A 63 9.41 7.81 -18.77
C GLU A 63 10.89 7.84 -19.15
N TRP A 64 11.65 8.78 -18.60
CA TRP A 64 13.09 8.85 -18.81
C TRP A 64 13.82 7.59 -18.33
N ALA A 65 13.49 7.10 -17.12
CA ALA A 65 14.10 5.90 -16.56
C ALA A 65 13.79 4.65 -17.38
N LEU A 66 12.55 4.54 -17.88
CA LEU A 66 12.13 3.43 -18.73
C LEU A 66 12.79 3.45 -20.11
N ASP A 67 13.03 4.62 -20.69
CA ASP A 67 13.74 4.76 -21.97
C ASP A 67 15.22 4.34 -21.88
N GLN A 68 15.82 4.42 -20.70
CA GLN A 68 17.18 3.92 -20.46
C GLN A 68 17.23 2.38 -20.32
N GLU A 69 16.10 1.73 -20.08
CA GLU A 69 16.01 0.28 -19.90
C GLU A 69 15.61 -0.41 -21.23
N GLN A 70 16.61 -0.71 -22.06
CA GLN A 70 16.41 -1.36 -23.38
C GLN A 70 16.13 -2.87 -23.27
N SER A 71 16.09 -3.45 -22.07
CA SER A 71 16.11 -4.89 -21.86
C SER A 71 14.74 -5.59 -22.01
N VAL A 72 13.62 -4.85 -22.06
CA VAL A 72 12.28 -5.43 -22.09
C VAL A 72 11.42 -4.79 -23.19
N ALA A 73 10.99 -5.61 -24.15
CA ALA A 73 10.01 -5.19 -25.16
C ALA A 73 8.62 -5.17 -24.53
N LEU A 74 8.16 -4.00 -24.08
CA LEU A 74 6.82 -3.77 -23.58
C LEU A 74 5.90 -3.31 -24.71
N THR A 75 4.65 -3.78 -24.70
CA THR A 75 3.62 -3.16 -25.54
C THR A 75 3.33 -1.74 -25.03
N ARG A 76 2.71 -0.90 -25.87
CA ARG A 76 2.34 0.46 -25.44
C ARG A 76 1.39 0.46 -24.23
N THR A 77 0.49 -0.49 -24.19
CA THR A 77 -0.46 -0.65 -23.07
C THR A 77 0.24 -1.09 -21.80
N ASP A 78 1.14 -2.07 -21.88
CA ASP A 78 1.91 -2.55 -20.71
C ASP A 78 2.83 -1.46 -20.17
N ARG A 79 3.44 -0.66 -21.06
CA ARG A 79 4.27 0.49 -20.70
C ARG A 79 3.48 1.50 -19.88
N LEU A 80 2.31 1.93 -20.39
CA LEU A 80 1.47 2.91 -19.68
C LEU A 80 0.96 2.36 -18.34
N GLY A 81 0.54 1.08 -18.31
CA GLY A 81 0.11 0.43 -17.07
C GLY A 81 1.22 0.38 -16.03
N LEU A 82 2.44 0.00 -16.43
CA LEU A 82 3.60 -0.06 -15.53
C LEU A 82 3.96 1.33 -14.98
N LEU A 83 3.98 2.35 -15.83
CA LEU A 83 4.27 3.73 -15.41
C LEU A 83 3.24 4.23 -14.40
N GLN A 84 1.94 3.96 -14.64
CA GLN A 84 0.87 4.36 -13.72
C GLN A 84 0.98 3.61 -12.39
N GLU A 85 1.20 2.28 -12.41
CA GLU A 85 1.40 1.47 -11.20
C GLU A 85 2.54 2.01 -10.33
N ILE A 86 3.68 2.38 -10.95
CA ILE A 86 4.83 2.90 -10.20
C ILE A 86 4.57 4.33 -9.71
N ALA A 87 3.90 5.16 -10.52
CA ALA A 87 3.55 6.52 -10.11
C ALA A 87 2.61 6.49 -8.89
N ASP A 88 1.60 5.63 -8.89
CA ASP A 88 0.68 5.48 -7.75
C ASP A 88 1.41 4.94 -6.51
N ASP A 89 2.36 4.02 -6.69
CA ASP A 89 3.21 3.48 -5.62
C ASP A 89 4.13 4.55 -5.00
N VAL A 90 4.69 5.43 -5.83
CA VAL A 90 5.59 6.52 -5.39
C VAL A 90 4.80 7.70 -4.78
N LEU A 91 3.65 8.03 -5.35
CA LEU A 91 2.84 9.18 -4.94
C LEU A 91 1.86 8.86 -3.81
N GLY A 92 1.39 7.63 -3.72
CA GLY A 92 0.48 7.13 -2.70
C GLY A 92 1.17 6.59 -1.45
N TYR A 93 0.45 5.73 -0.74
CA TYR A 93 0.98 4.95 0.39
C TYR A 93 1.46 3.57 -0.07
N GLY A 94 1.79 3.47 -1.36
CA GLY A 94 2.30 2.25 -1.96
C GLY A 94 1.26 1.13 -2.02
N PRO A 95 1.70 -0.11 -1.77
CA PRO A 95 0.85 -1.28 -1.99
C PRO A 95 -0.37 -1.38 -1.06
N ILE A 96 -0.51 -0.51 -0.05
CA ILE A 96 -1.67 -0.49 0.86
C ILE A 96 -2.78 0.48 0.43
N ASP A 97 -2.55 1.33 -0.56
CA ASP A 97 -3.56 2.29 -1.05
C ASP A 97 -4.91 1.67 -1.40
N PRO A 98 -4.98 0.52 -2.12
CA PRO A 98 -6.26 -0.10 -2.44
C PRO A 98 -7.08 -0.47 -1.20
N TYR A 99 -6.42 -0.90 -0.12
CA TYR A 99 -7.08 -1.26 1.14
C TYR A 99 -7.54 -0.03 1.93
N LEU A 100 -6.81 1.07 1.82
CA LEU A 100 -7.21 2.33 2.45
C LEU A 100 -8.43 2.95 1.75
N ALA A 101 -8.54 2.76 0.43
CA ALA A 101 -9.67 3.22 -0.36
C ALA A 101 -10.93 2.34 -0.23
N ASP A 102 -10.78 1.06 0.13
CA ASP A 102 -11.89 0.11 0.26
C ASP A 102 -12.67 0.34 1.55
N SER A 103 -13.96 0.70 1.47
CA SER A 103 -14.83 0.98 2.62
C SER A 103 -15.11 -0.23 3.51
N GLU A 104 -15.00 -1.46 2.96
CA GLU A 104 -15.23 -2.69 3.71
C GLU A 104 -14.07 -3.05 4.64
N ILE A 105 -12.89 -2.45 4.41
CA ILE A 105 -11.71 -2.67 5.24
C ILE A 105 -11.70 -1.65 6.37
N THR A 106 -11.64 -2.15 7.60
CA THR A 106 -11.64 -1.36 8.83
C THR A 106 -10.24 -1.12 9.37
N GLU A 107 -9.30 -2.05 9.16
CA GLU A 107 -7.94 -1.95 9.65
C GLU A 107 -6.94 -2.54 8.66
N VAL A 108 -5.79 -1.88 8.49
CA VAL A 108 -4.66 -2.36 7.70
C VAL A 108 -3.46 -2.49 8.62
N MET A 109 -2.87 -3.68 8.68
CA MET A 109 -1.72 -3.99 9.51
C MET A 109 -0.56 -4.50 8.67
N VAL A 110 0.58 -3.85 8.79
CA VAL A 110 1.83 -4.23 8.12
C VAL A 110 2.84 -4.67 9.16
N ASN A 111 3.16 -5.95 9.16
CA ASN A 111 4.13 -6.57 10.07
C ASN A 111 5.41 -6.90 9.30
N GLY A 112 6.22 -5.87 9.05
CA GLY A 112 7.35 -5.95 8.15
C GLY A 112 6.95 -5.93 6.66
N PRO A 113 7.91 -5.84 5.73
CA PRO A 113 7.63 -5.57 4.31
C PRO A 113 6.87 -6.68 3.58
N HIS A 114 6.88 -7.90 4.09
CA HIS A 114 6.30 -9.07 3.42
C HIS A 114 5.03 -9.62 4.08
N SER A 115 4.46 -8.90 5.04
CA SER A 115 3.31 -9.38 5.81
C SER A 115 2.29 -8.27 6.01
N VAL A 116 1.34 -8.18 5.08
CA VAL A 116 0.22 -7.23 5.12
C VAL A 116 -1.06 -7.98 5.43
N TRP A 117 -1.79 -7.51 6.42
CA TRP A 117 -3.06 -8.03 6.89
C TRP A 117 -4.11 -6.94 6.82
N VAL A 118 -5.33 -7.33 6.55
CA VAL A 118 -6.49 -6.44 6.57
C VAL A 118 -7.58 -7.03 7.45
N GLU A 119 -8.35 -6.16 8.10
CA GLU A 119 -9.57 -6.53 8.78
C GLU A 119 -10.77 -6.09 7.95
N SER A 120 -11.69 -6.99 7.72
CA SER A 120 -12.98 -6.72 7.11
C SER A 120 -14.05 -7.55 7.83
N HIS A 121 -15.16 -6.92 8.21
CA HIS A 121 -16.26 -7.57 8.94
C HIS A 121 -15.80 -8.33 10.21
N GLY A 122 -14.84 -7.77 10.95
CA GLY A 122 -14.30 -8.37 12.18
C GLY A 122 -13.40 -9.59 11.94
N ARG A 123 -12.99 -9.85 10.70
CA ARG A 123 -12.10 -10.96 10.34
C ARG A 123 -10.77 -10.47 9.78
N LEU A 124 -9.70 -11.00 10.33
CA LEU A 124 -8.34 -10.74 9.85
C LEU A 124 -8.01 -11.68 8.69
N THR A 125 -7.57 -11.10 7.58
CA THR A 125 -7.14 -11.83 6.40
C THR A 125 -5.74 -11.38 5.98
N ARG A 126 -4.84 -12.33 5.75
CA ARG A 126 -3.54 -12.04 5.17
C ARG A 126 -3.69 -11.79 3.69
N THR A 127 -3.06 -10.73 3.20
CA THR A 127 -3.03 -10.41 1.76
C THR A 127 -1.76 -10.95 1.09
N ASP A 128 -1.76 -10.96 -0.24
CA ASP A 128 -0.56 -11.27 -1.03
C ASP A 128 0.32 -10.04 -1.28
N THR A 129 -0.15 -8.89 -0.80
CA THR A 129 0.53 -7.60 -0.94
C THR A 129 1.84 -7.56 -0.17
N ARG A 130 2.84 -6.93 -0.76
CA ARG A 130 4.19 -6.81 -0.18
C ARG A 130 4.81 -5.46 -0.53
N PHE A 131 5.55 -4.91 0.40
CA PHE A 131 6.51 -3.83 0.13
C PHE A 131 7.77 -4.42 -0.49
N VAL A 132 8.52 -3.59 -1.19
CA VAL A 132 9.78 -4.02 -1.82
C VAL A 132 10.79 -4.51 -0.77
N ASP A 133 10.99 -3.69 0.27
CA ASP A 133 11.88 -3.95 1.40
C ASP A 133 11.49 -3.10 2.63
N SER A 134 12.24 -3.23 3.71
CA SER A 134 12.03 -2.46 4.94
C SER A 134 12.20 -0.96 4.74
N THR A 135 13.14 -0.55 3.90
CA THR A 135 13.41 0.87 3.60
C THR A 135 12.23 1.51 2.87
N HIS A 136 11.61 0.77 1.93
CA HIS A 136 10.39 1.23 1.26
C HIS A 136 9.25 1.41 2.27
N LEU A 137 9.04 0.46 3.18
CA LEU A 137 8.00 0.56 4.22
C LEU A 137 8.27 1.73 5.16
N GLU A 138 9.51 1.95 5.60
CA GLU A 138 9.89 3.09 6.45
C GLU A 138 9.58 4.42 5.78
N ARG A 139 9.88 4.59 4.50
CA ARG A 139 9.54 5.81 3.74
C ARG A 139 8.03 6.06 3.69
N ILE A 140 7.24 5.01 3.49
CA ILE A 140 5.77 5.12 3.51
C ILE A 140 5.29 5.52 4.91
N ILE A 141 5.86 4.95 5.96
CA ILE A 141 5.58 5.33 7.35
C ILE A 141 5.92 6.81 7.58
N GLU A 142 7.12 7.26 7.18
CA GLU A 142 7.54 8.66 7.30
C GLU A 142 6.60 9.60 6.56
N LYS A 143 6.17 9.23 5.36
CA LYS A 143 5.21 10.00 4.57
C LYS A 143 3.86 10.15 5.27
N ILE A 144 3.30 9.04 5.76
CA ILE A 144 2.03 9.04 6.49
C ILE A 144 2.11 9.90 7.75
N VAL A 145 3.16 9.70 8.55
CA VAL A 145 3.40 10.40 9.81
C VAL A 145 3.69 11.89 9.57
N GLY A 146 4.40 12.21 8.48
CA GLY A 146 4.72 13.57 8.06
C GLY A 146 3.49 14.42 7.74
N GLN A 147 2.41 13.84 7.22
CA GLN A 147 1.15 14.55 6.92
C GLN A 147 0.49 15.16 8.17
N VAL A 148 0.68 14.54 9.32
CA VAL A 148 0.18 15.04 10.60
C VAL A 148 1.20 15.86 11.38
N GLY A 149 2.29 16.27 10.72
CA GLY A 149 3.33 17.10 11.31
C GLY A 149 4.17 16.38 12.36
N ARG A 150 4.16 15.05 12.40
CA ARG A 150 4.98 14.22 13.28
C ARG A 150 6.22 13.73 12.54
N ARG A 151 7.22 13.29 13.31
CA ARG A 151 8.42 12.63 12.80
C ARG A 151 8.57 11.30 13.47
N ILE A 152 9.09 10.33 12.72
CA ILE A 152 9.53 9.04 13.20
C ILE A 152 10.96 8.84 12.72
N ASP A 153 11.87 8.52 13.65
CA ASP A 153 13.29 8.30 13.39
C ASP A 153 13.87 7.41 14.52
N GLU A 154 15.14 7.05 14.42
CA GLU A 154 15.80 6.20 15.44
C GLU A 154 15.75 6.80 16.85
N SER A 155 15.66 8.11 17.00
CA SER A 155 15.55 8.80 18.29
C SER A 155 14.11 8.79 18.82
N ASN A 156 13.14 8.74 17.93
CA ASN A 156 11.70 8.68 18.20
C ASN A 156 11.08 7.55 17.36
N PRO A 157 11.35 6.29 17.68
CA PRO A 157 11.06 5.15 16.82
C PRO A 157 9.59 4.67 16.87
N MET A 158 8.72 5.39 17.55
CA MET A 158 7.30 5.08 17.66
C MET A 158 6.45 6.33 17.53
N VAL A 159 5.36 6.22 16.77
CA VAL A 159 4.35 7.27 16.61
C VAL A 159 2.96 6.67 16.73
N ASP A 160 2.12 7.36 17.49
CA ASP A 160 0.66 7.19 17.50
C ASP A 160 0.04 8.54 17.14
N ALA A 161 -0.74 8.59 16.06
CA ALA A 161 -1.30 9.83 15.54
C ALA A 161 -2.67 9.59 14.91
N ARG A 162 -3.35 10.70 14.60
CA ARG A 162 -4.62 10.70 13.90
C ARG A 162 -4.44 11.39 12.55
N LEU A 163 -4.83 10.71 11.48
CA LEU A 163 -4.78 11.25 10.12
C LEU A 163 -5.87 12.30 9.90
N PRO A 164 -5.79 13.12 8.84
CA PRO A 164 -6.79 14.15 8.55
C PRO A 164 -8.21 13.60 8.32
N ASP A 165 -8.33 12.37 7.84
CA ASP A 165 -9.58 11.63 7.66
C ASP A 165 -10.17 11.06 8.95
N GLY A 166 -9.49 11.25 10.10
CA GLY A 166 -9.86 10.73 11.41
C GLY A 166 -9.29 9.34 11.73
N SER A 167 -8.70 8.66 10.76
CA SER A 167 -8.08 7.34 10.95
C SER A 167 -6.92 7.42 11.95
N ARG A 168 -6.73 6.37 12.74
CA ARG A 168 -5.62 6.28 13.70
C ARG A 168 -4.48 5.49 13.09
N VAL A 169 -3.29 6.06 13.12
CA VAL A 169 -2.05 5.42 12.69
C VAL A 169 -1.14 5.17 13.89
N ASN A 170 -0.64 3.95 13.99
CA ASN A 170 0.44 3.56 14.87
C ASN A 170 1.58 3.00 14.05
N ALA A 171 2.79 3.48 14.26
CA ALA A 171 3.98 3.00 13.58
C ALA A 171 5.14 2.83 14.56
N VAL A 172 5.93 1.78 14.35
CA VAL A 172 7.12 1.46 15.12
C VAL A 172 8.24 1.02 14.17
N ILE A 173 9.43 1.63 14.31
CA ILE A 173 10.60 1.31 13.51
C ILE A 173 11.78 0.88 14.39
N HIS A 174 12.91 0.56 13.78
CA HIS A 174 14.16 0.31 14.51
C HIS A 174 14.53 1.54 15.41
N PRO A 175 15.05 1.39 16.63
CA PRO A 175 15.50 0.15 17.25
C PRO A 175 14.44 -0.65 18.03
N LEU A 176 13.21 -0.16 18.18
CA LEU A 176 12.15 -0.87 18.91
C LEU A 176 11.62 -2.07 18.13
N ALA A 177 11.49 -1.93 16.82
CA ALA A 177 11.01 -2.96 15.91
C ALA A 177 12.19 -3.81 15.39
N ILE A 178 12.58 -4.86 16.11
CA ILE A 178 13.73 -5.72 15.76
C ILE A 178 13.45 -6.54 14.48
N GLY A 179 12.21 -6.93 14.25
CA GLY A 179 11.81 -7.77 13.10
C GLY A 179 11.48 -6.99 11.83
N GLY A 180 11.71 -5.68 11.82
CA GLY A 180 11.35 -4.76 10.73
C GLY A 180 10.27 -3.77 11.15
N PRO A 181 9.96 -2.77 10.32
CA PRO A 181 8.97 -1.74 10.62
C PRO A 181 7.55 -2.33 10.76
N PHE A 182 6.77 -1.77 11.67
CA PHE A 182 5.36 -2.08 11.87
C PHE A 182 4.53 -0.84 11.58
N LEU A 183 3.40 -1.03 10.92
CA LEU A 183 2.43 0.02 10.64
C LEU A 183 1.03 -0.54 10.83
N THR A 184 0.22 0.13 11.64
CA THR A 184 -1.21 -0.18 11.77
C THR A 184 -2.01 1.09 11.48
N ILE A 185 -2.97 0.99 10.58
CA ILE A 185 -3.91 2.06 10.26
C ILE A 185 -5.32 1.55 10.53
N ARG A 186 -5.96 2.10 11.57
CA ARG A 186 -7.35 1.83 11.88
C ARG A 186 -8.20 2.93 11.29
N LYS A 187 -8.99 2.58 10.28
CA LYS A 187 -9.81 3.54 9.55
C LYS A 187 -10.92 4.11 10.43
N PHE A 188 -11.24 5.36 10.22
CA PHE A 188 -12.41 5.95 10.84
C PHE A 188 -13.66 5.44 10.12
N ALA A 189 -14.62 4.91 10.87
CA ALA A 189 -15.88 4.45 10.30
C ALA A 189 -16.65 5.64 9.71
N VAL A 190 -16.91 5.55 8.41
CA VAL A 190 -17.66 6.60 7.68
C VAL A 190 -19.11 6.61 8.14
N ASP A 191 -19.67 5.43 8.42
CA ASP A 191 -21.03 5.25 8.93
C ASP A 191 -20.98 4.72 10.35
N PRO A 192 -21.14 5.59 11.39
CA PRO A 192 -21.23 5.13 12.78
C PRO A 192 -22.54 4.35 12.97
N PHE A 193 -22.48 3.31 13.78
CA PHE A 193 -23.68 2.56 14.18
C PHE A 193 -24.73 3.48 14.80
N THR A 194 -25.94 3.41 14.27
CA THR A 194 -27.11 4.05 14.89
C THR A 194 -27.60 3.22 16.09
N ILE A 195 -28.48 3.80 16.91
CA ILE A 195 -29.11 3.06 18.02
C ILE A 195 -29.91 1.86 17.48
N ASP A 196 -30.57 2.04 16.33
CA ASP A 196 -31.34 0.97 15.70
C ASP A 196 -30.43 -0.17 15.23
N ASP A 197 -29.24 0.14 14.69
CA ASP A 197 -28.24 -0.87 14.32
C ASP A 197 -27.73 -1.64 15.55
N LEU A 198 -27.53 -0.94 16.68
CA LEU A 198 -27.07 -1.57 17.91
C LEU A 198 -28.17 -2.49 18.53
N ILE A 199 -29.44 -2.15 18.35
CA ILE A 199 -30.57 -3.02 18.73
C ILE A 199 -30.62 -4.22 17.78
N ALA A 200 -30.53 -4.00 16.45
CA ALA A 200 -30.56 -5.07 15.44
C ALA A 200 -29.42 -6.08 15.60
N ASN A 201 -28.27 -5.63 16.13
CA ASN A 201 -27.10 -6.46 16.41
C ASN A 201 -27.07 -7.05 17.83
N ASP A 202 -28.19 -6.99 18.58
CA ASP A 202 -28.30 -7.46 19.96
C ASP A 202 -27.29 -6.83 20.97
N THR A 203 -26.70 -5.68 20.61
CA THR A 203 -25.75 -4.94 21.45
C THR A 203 -26.49 -4.15 22.52
N LEU A 204 -27.68 -3.61 22.18
CA LEU A 204 -28.59 -2.90 23.07
C LEU A 204 -29.98 -3.53 23.01
N ASN A 205 -30.71 -3.51 24.11
CA ASN A 205 -32.13 -3.75 24.09
C ASN A 205 -32.91 -2.42 24.11
N ASP A 206 -34.21 -2.46 23.76
CA ASP A 206 -35.08 -1.27 23.69
C ASP A 206 -35.12 -0.46 24.98
N GLN A 207 -35.03 -1.12 26.15
CA GLN A 207 -35.03 -0.44 27.45
C GLN A 207 -33.76 0.40 27.64
N VAL A 208 -32.59 -0.15 27.32
CA VAL A 208 -31.31 0.56 27.42
C VAL A 208 -31.23 1.67 26.38
N ALA A 209 -31.69 1.43 25.16
CA ALA A 209 -31.78 2.42 24.10
C ALA A 209 -32.65 3.61 24.53
N GLY A 210 -33.82 3.35 25.08
CA GLY A 210 -34.71 4.37 25.64
C GLY A 210 -34.06 5.19 26.77
N CYS A 211 -33.30 4.55 27.64
CA CYS A 211 -32.57 5.22 28.71
C CYS A 211 -31.46 6.15 28.19
N LEU A 212 -30.71 5.70 27.19
CA LEU A 212 -29.63 6.50 26.56
C LEU A 212 -30.13 7.74 25.83
N LEU A 213 -31.35 7.68 25.26
CA LEU A 213 -31.95 8.83 24.55
C LEU A 213 -32.47 9.90 25.51
N TYR A 214 -32.71 9.59 26.79
CA TYR A 214 -33.19 10.53 27.80
C TYR A 214 -32.10 11.20 28.64
N THR A 215 -30.84 10.78 28.47
CA THR A 215 -29.68 11.36 29.16
C THR A 215 -28.90 12.31 28.24
#